data_7ef4ce5647c3e670ed621cfb2dab196e
#
_entry.id   7ef4ce5647c3e670ed621cfb2dab196e
#
_cell.length_a   1.000
_cell.length_b   1.000
_cell.length_c   1.000
_cell.angle_alpha   90.00
_cell.angle_beta   90.00
_cell.angle_gamma   90.00
#
_symmetry.space_group_name_H-M   'P 1'
#
loop_
_entity.id
_entity.type
_entity.pdbx_description
1 polymer ?
#
loop_
_entity_poly.entity_id
_entity_poly.type
_entity_poly.pdbx_seq_one_letter_code
_entity_poly.pdbx_strand_id
1 'polypeptide(L)'
;NPGMYAPEKGDISGQLNADALLSVTPPPQMPATLEAGTINGYSVGEPWNQAAVFKGIGVPVVTDSQIWKNNPEKVFGVSKDWADANPETHKRLVKALIRAAKWLDADNNANRMEAVNIISRPEYVGADAKVIANSMTGSFEFEKGDVRDAKDFNVFFRYNATYPYYSDAIWYLTQMRRWGQIGEPKSDDWYLQTAKKAYLPAVYQEAASELVKEGKASASDIPAA
;
A
#
# COMPACT_ATOMS: atom_id res chain seq x y z
N ASN A 1 -4.34 -0.86 24.38
CA ASN A 1 -5.49 -1.61 24.87
C ASN A 1 -6.16 -2.31 23.67
N PRO A 2 -6.08 -3.67 23.57
CA PRO A 2 -6.58 -4.39 22.39
C PRO A 2 -8.11 -4.26 22.17
N GLY A 3 -8.86 -3.90 23.18
CA GLY A 3 -10.30 -3.67 23.08
C GLY A 3 -10.71 -2.28 22.60
N MET A 4 -9.78 -1.37 22.48
CA MET A 4 -10.08 0.04 22.22
C MET A 4 -10.36 0.37 20.75
N TYR A 5 -9.94 -0.49 19.82
CA TYR A 5 -9.91 -0.14 18.39
C TYR A 5 -10.70 -1.07 17.49
N ALA A 6 -11.26 -2.13 18.04
CA ALA A 6 -12.06 -3.04 17.26
C ALA A 6 -13.30 -3.45 18.04
N PRO A 7 -14.46 -3.43 17.42
CA PRO A 7 -15.63 -4.07 18.00
C PRO A 7 -15.29 -5.54 18.30
N GLU A 8 -15.72 -6.02 19.45
CA GLU A 8 -15.62 -7.43 19.75
C GLU A 8 -16.22 -8.23 18.58
N LYS A 9 -15.53 -9.29 18.14
CA LYS A 9 -15.91 -10.13 17.00
C LYS A 9 -15.78 -9.48 15.61
N GLY A 10 -14.99 -8.41 15.47
CA GLY A 10 -14.76 -7.78 14.16
C GLY A 10 -16.00 -7.14 13.55
N ASP A 11 -16.96 -6.74 14.37
CA ASP A 11 -18.11 -5.97 13.92
C ASP A 11 -17.66 -4.58 13.47
N ILE A 12 -17.63 -4.37 12.15
CA ILE A 12 -17.34 -3.09 11.51
C ILE A 12 -18.61 -2.28 11.22
N SER A 13 -19.79 -2.74 11.69
CA SER A 13 -21.07 -2.08 11.44
C SER A 13 -21.22 -0.75 12.19
N GLY A 14 -20.26 -0.41 13.05
CA GLY A 14 -20.30 0.81 13.85
C GLY A 14 -21.34 0.76 14.99
N GLN A 15 -21.79 -0.43 15.38
CA GLN A 15 -22.72 -0.58 16.50
C GLN A 15 -22.00 -0.45 17.84
N LEU A 16 -22.56 0.19 18.62
CA LEU A 16 -22.57 0.95 19.87
C LEU A 16 -21.80 0.45 21.09
N ASN A 17 -21.06 -0.65 21.04
CA ASN A 17 -20.22 -1.10 22.15
C ASN A 17 -18.72 -0.96 21.89
N ALA A 18 -18.36 -0.31 20.78
CA ALA A 18 -16.97 -0.01 20.46
C ALA A 18 -16.59 1.38 21.01
N ASP A 19 -15.36 1.53 21.49
CA ASP A 19 -14.81 2.81 21.91
C ASP A 19 -14.67 3.80 20.74
N ALA A 20 -14.73 3.31 19.49
CA ALA A 20 -14.69 4.08 18.26
C ALA A 20 -15.74 3.59 17.26
N LEU A 21 -16.39 4.54 16.59
CA LEU A 21 -17.31 4.28 15.49
C LEU A 21 -16.55 4.36 14.17
N LEU A 22 -16.74 3.38 13.29
CA LEU A 22 -16.10 3.34 11.99
C LEU A 22 -17.06 3.82 10.90
N SER A 23 -16.55 4.65 10.01
CA SER A 23 -17.25 5.11 8.81
C SER A 23 -16.33 5.06 7.60
N VAL A 24 -16.92 4.94 6.41
CA VAL A 24 -16.16 4.95 5.15
C VAL A 24 -16.24 6.35 4.54
N THR A 25 -15.08 6.94 4.32
CA THR A 25 -14.93 8.23 3.61
C THR A 25 -13.94 8.04 2.47
N PRO A 26 -14.21 8.54 1.24
CA PRO A 26 -13.24 8.49 0.16
C PRO A 26 -11.94 9.23 0.55
N PRO A 27 -10.75 8.66 0.28
CA PRO A 27 -9.47 9.22 0.73
C PRO A 27 -9.26 10.71 0.43
N PRO A 28 -9.57 11.25 -0.76
CA PRO A 28 -9.42 12.68 -1.04
C PRO A 28 -10.31 13.60 -0.18
N GLN A 29 -11.39 13.07 0.38
CA GLN A 29 -12.34 13.83 1.20
C GLN A 29 -11.99 13.78 2.70
N MET A 30 -11.14 12.84 3.13
CA MET A 30 -10.82 12.64 4.54
C MET A 30 -10.26 13.89 5.24
N PRO A 31 -9.32 14.65 4.65
CA PRO A 31 -8.84 15.90 5.28
C PRO A 31 -9.97 16.91 5.52
N ALA A 32 -10.85 17.13 4.54
CA ALA A 32 -11.97 18.06 4.68
C ALA A 32 -13.00 17.58 5.70
N THR A 33 -13.25 16.28 5.77
CA THR A 33 -14.19 15.68 6.74
C THR A 33 -13.64 15.78 8.17
N LEU A 34 -12.31 15.65 8.35
CA LEU A 34 -11.64 15.90 9.63
C LEU A 34 -11.73 17.38 10.02
N GLU A 35 -11.44 18.29 9.08
CA GLU A 35 -11.53 19.74 9.29
C GLU A 35 -12.93 20.18 9.71
N ALA A 36 -13.96 19.57 9.12
CA ALA A 36 -15.35 19.82 9.47
C ALA A 36 -15.79 19.22 10.83
N GLY A 37 -14.93 18.42 11.47
CA GLY A 37 -15.22 17.74 12.74
C GLY A 37 -16.23 16.59 12.62
N THR A 38 -16.52 16.12 11.40
CA THR A 38 -17.45 14.99 11.18
C THR A 38 -16.80 13.66 11.55
N ILE A 39 -15.47 13.56 11.42
CA ILE A 39 -14.66 12.46 11.92
C ILE A 39 -13.57 13.00 12.85
N ASN A 40 -13.10 12.17 13.78
CA ASN A 40 -12.07 12.56 14.75
C ASN A 40 -10.67 12.06 14.34
N GLY A 41 -10.60 11.17 13.37
CA GLY A 41 -9.36 10.61 12.84
C GLY A 41 -9.64 9.70 11.67
N TYR A 42 -8.59 9.32 10.95
CA TYR A 42 -8.69 8.40 9.81
C TYR A 42 -7.38 7.61 9.64
N SER A 43 -7.49 6.48 8.95
CA SER A 43 -6.35 5.70 8.46
C SER A 43 -6.41 5.66 6.94
N VAL A 44 -5.36 6.14 6.27
CA VAL A 44 -5.36 6.28 4.81
C VAL A 44 -3.93 6.28 4.26
N GLY A 45 -3.78 5.88 2.99
CA GLY A 45 -2.52 6.04 2.24
C GLY A 45 -2.21 7.51 1.93
N GLU A 46 -0.93 7.79 1.70
CA GLU A 46 -0.48 9.12 1.28
C GLU A 46 -1.02 9.47 -0.14
N PRO A 47 -1.20 10.77 -0.43
CA PRO A 47 -0.71 11.96 0.30
C PRO A 47 -1.72 12.58 1.29
N TRP A 48 -2.79 11.90 1.65
CA TRP A 48 -3.92 12.50 2.36
C TRP A 48 -3.62 12.81 3.84
N ASN A 49 -2.70 12.08 4.48
CA ASN A 49 -2.22 12.45 5.82
C ASN A 49 -1.37 13.73 5.74
N GLN A 50 -0.45 13.80 4.79
CA GLN A 50 0.35 15.01 4.58
C GLN A 50 -0.51 16.22 4.19
N ALA A 51 -1.61 16.02 3.48
CA ALA A 51 -2.56 17.10 3.19
C ALA A 51 -3.15 17.71 4.47
N ALA A 52 -3.46 16.89 5.48
CA ALA A 52 -3.96 17.39 6.77
C ALA A 52 -2.86 18.11 7.56
N VAL A 53 -1.63 17.60 7.55
CA VAL A 53 -0.47 18.25 8.20
C VAL A 53 -0.18 19.62 7.59
N PHE A 54 -0.13 19.70 6.25
CA PHE A 54 0.11 20.97 5.55
C PHE A 54 -0.95 22.03 5.84
N LYS A 55 -2.19 21.62 6.00
CA LYS A 55 -3.30 22.50 6.39
C LYS A 55 -3.29 22.83 7.90
N GLY A 56 -2.53 22.11 8.71
CA GLY A 56 -2.52 22.27 10.18
C GLY A 56 -3.80 21.79 10.85
N ILE A 57 -4.54 20.86 10.23
CA ILE A 57 -5.82 20.33 10.73
C ILE A 57 -5.70 18.93 11.34
N GLY A 58 -4.56 18.29 11.22
CA GLY A 58 -4.32 16.96 11.76
C GLY A 58 -2.85 16.64 11.89
N VAL A 59 -2.55 15.62 12.69
CA VAL A 59 -1.23 15.09 12.94
C VAL A 59 -1.23 13.58 12.79
N PRO A 60 -0.26 12.95 12.08
CA PRO A 60 -0.09 11.51 12.07
C PRO A 60 0.29 10.99 13.45
N VAL A 61 -0.50 10.08 13.97
CA VAL A 61 -0.24 9.45 15.28
C VAL A 61 0.84 8.38 15.15
N VAL A 62 0.78 7.60 14.08
CA VAL A 62 1.69 6.49 13.82
C VAL A 62 1.63 6.13 12.33
N THR A 63 2.74 5.66 11.78
CA THR A 63 2.81 5.13 10.43
C THR A 63 2.82 3.60 10.44
N ASP A 64 2.40 2.96 9.35
CA ASP A 64 2.39 1.51 9.23
C ASP A 64 3.80 0.93 9.40
N SER A 65 4.84 1.60 8.90
CA SER A 65 6.23 1.20 9.07
C SER A 65 6.72 1.24 10.52
N GLN A 66 6.13 2.09 11.36
CA GLN A 66 6.40 2.12 12.81
C GLN A 66 5.69 0.99 13.55
N ILE A 67 4.52 0.57 13.06
CA ILE A 67 3.77 -0.57 13.62
C ILE A 67 4.44 -1.87 13.22
N TRP A 68 4.75 -2.00 11.94
CA TRP A 68 5.35 -3.20 11.37
C TRP A 68 6.24 -2.85 10.18
N LYS A 69 7.54 -2.86 10.39
CA LYS A 69 8.53 -2.58 9.35
C LYS A 69 8.40 -3.56 8.19
N ASN A 70 8.46 -3.05 6.96
CA ASN A 70 8.31 -3.81 5.72
C ASN A 70 6.93 -4.46 5.56
N ASN A 71 5.89 -3.88 6.12
CA ASN A 71 4.52 -4.35 5.90
C ASN A 71 4.15 -4.30 4.42
N PRO A 72 3.40 -5.30 3.91
CA PRO A 72 2.81 -5.21 2.57
C PRO A 72 1.74 -4.11 2.54
N GLU A 73 1.56 -3.49 1.38
CA GLU A 73 0.61 -2.40 1.19
C GLU A 73 -0.28 -2.71 -0.03
N LYS A 74 -0.35 -1.87 -1.03
CA LYS A 74 -1.23 -2.05 -2.19
C LYS A 74 -0.75 -3.17 -3.12
N VAL A 75 -1.71 -3.77 -3.82
CA VAL A 75 -1.44 -4.76 -4.86
C VAL A 75 -1.95 -4.27 -6.21
N PHE A 76 -1.31 -4.70 -7.29
CA PHE A 76 -1.88 -4.63 -8.62
C PHE A 76 -2.83 -5.81 -8.81
N GLY A 77 -4.13 -5.53 -8.77
CA GLY A 77 -5.17 -6.54 -8.90
C GLY A 77 -5.92 -6.44 -10.23
N VAL A 78 -6.21 -7.60 -10.80
CA VAL A 78 -7.07 -7.74 -11.99
C VAL A 78 -8.11 -8.83 -11.74
N SER A 79 -9.25 -8.79 -12.45
CA SER A 79 -10.19 -9.91 -12.36
C SER A 79 -9.59 -11.17 -12.98
N LYS A 80 -9.98 -12.33 -12.45
CA LYS A 80 -9.52 -13.62 -12.98
C LYS A 80 -9.85 -13.77 -14.46
N ASP A 81 -11.09 -13.47 -14.84
CA ASP A 81 -11.54 -13.61 -16.22
C ASP A 81 -10.74 -12.74 -17.19
N TRP A 82 -10.39 -11.51 -16.76
CA TRP A 82 -9.54 -10.64 -17.54
C TRP A 82 -8.11 -11.18 -17.67
N ALA A 83 -7.53 -11.66 -16.57
CA ALA A 83 -6.19 -12.25 -16.58
C ALA A 83 -6.11 -13.47 -17.50
N ASP A 84 -7.10 -14.35 -17.43
CA ASP A 84 -7.18 -15.55 -18.27
C ASP A 84 -7.36 -15.20 -19.76
N ALA A 85 -8.13 -14.16 -20.06
CA ALA A 85 -8.37 -13.71 -21.44
C ALA A 85 -7.20 -12.89 -22.02
N ASN A 86 -6.34 -12.31 -21.18
CA ASN A 86 -5.31 -11.35 -21.59
C ASN A 86 -3.93 -11.63 -20.97
N PRO A 87 -3.40 -12.86 -21.01
CA PRO A 87 -2.17 -13.21 -20.28
C PRO A 87 -0.96 -12.38 -20.71
N GLU A 88 -0.78 -12.10 -22.00
CA GLU A 88 0.32 -11.31 -22.52
C GLU A 88 0.21 -9.82 -22.11
N THR A 89 -1.00 -9.27 -22.11
CA THR A 89 -1.23 -7.89 -21.68
C THR A 89 -0.98 -7.76 -20.19
N HIS A 90 -1.46 -8.73 -19.38
CA HIS A 90 -1.21 -8.81 -17.94
C HIS A 90 0.30 -8.82 -17.66
N LYS A 91 1.06 -9.70 -18.31
CA LYS A 91 2.52 -9.76 -18.16
C LYS A 91 3.21 -8.45 -18.55
N ARG A 92 2.79 -7.80 -19.64
CA ARG A 92 3.34 -6.49 -20.05
C ARG A 92 3.08 -5.39 -19.03
N LEU A 93 1.91 -5.38 -18.40
CA LEU A 93 1.60 -4.44 -17.32
C LEU A 93 2.50 -4.70 -16.10
N VAL A 94 2.69 -5.96 -15.72
CA VAL A 94 3.62 -6.33 -14.63
C VAL A 94 5.06 -5.89 -14.97
N LYS A 95 5.52 -6.10 -16.22
CA LYS A 95 6.83 -5.58 -16.68
C LYS A 95 6.94 -4.06 -16.51
N ALA A 96 5.89 -3.32 -16.87
CA ALA A 96 5.88 -1.86 -16.72
C ALA A 96 5.96 -1.44 -15.24
N LEU A 97 5.23 -2.12 -14.35
CA LEU A 97 5.25 -1.87 -12.92
C LEU A 97 6.61 -2.19 -12.29
N ILE A 98 7.24 -3.31 -12.65
CA ILE A 98 8.59 -3.66 -12.18
C ILE A 98 9.60 -2.56 -12.59
N ARG A 99 9.54 -2.11 -13.84
CA ARG A 99 10.42 -1.03 -14.33
C ARG A 99 10.18 0.29 -13.60
N ALA A 100 8.92 0.67 -13.42
CA ALA A 100 8.57 1.90 -12.70
C ALA A 100 9.02 1.84 -11.24
N ALA A 101 8.77 0.72 -10.55
CA ALA A 101 9.20 0.51 -9.18
C ALA A 101 10.73 0.57 -9.04
N LYS A 102 11.46 -0.09 -9.95
CA LYS A 102 12.93 -0.05 -9.98
C LYS A 102 13.45 1.37 -10.21
N TRP A 103 12.85 2.11 -11.13
CA TRP A 103 13.20 3.50 -11.40
C TRP A 103 12.95 4.40 -10.19
N LEU A 104 11.84 4.21 -9.48
CA LEU A 104 11.52 4.96 -8.28
C LEU A 104 12.54 4.77 -7.16
N ASP A 105 13.10 3.57 -6.99
CA ASP A 105 14.04 3.25 -5.93
C ASP A 105 15.52 3.37 -6.35
N ALA A 106 15.78 3.68 -7.64
CA ALA A 106 17.13 3.80 -8.16
C ALA A 106 17.92 4.93 -7.47
N ASP A 107 19.23 4.74 -7.36
CA ASP A 107 20.18 5.74 -6.88
C ASP A 107 19.74 6.45 -5.58
N ASN A 108 19.30 5.64 -4.62
CA ASN A 108 18.84 6.13 -3.31
C ASN A 108 17.67 7.14 -3.44
N ASN A 109 16.65 6.77 -4.23
CA ASN A 109 15.44 7.56 -4.48
C ASN A 109 15.64 8.84 -5.35
N ALA A 110 16.70 8.90 -6.16
CA ALA A 110 17.02 10.10 -6.96
C ALA A 110 15.86 10.55 -7.88
N ASN A 111 15.05 9.60 -8.37
CA ASN A 111 13.96 9.90 -9.31
C ASN A 111 12.62 10.28 -8.62
N ARG A 112 12.57 10.27 -7.28
CA ARG A 112 11.31 10.50 -6.56
C ARG A 112 10.71 11.87 -6.81
N MET A 113 11.54 12.93 -6.94
CA MET A 113 11.03 14.26 -7.22
C MET A 113 10.44 14.38 -8.64
N GLU A 114 11.01 13.69 -9.62
CA GLU A 114 10.40 13.61 -10.96
C GLU A 114 9.06 12.87 -10.90
N ALA A 115 8.97 11.77 -10.17
CA ALA A 115 7.71 11.07 -9.95
C ALA A 115 6.66 11.97 -9.28
N VAL A 116 7.04 12.75 -8.27
CA VAL A 116 6.16 13.73 -7.63
C VAL A 116 5.58 14.71 -8.66
N ASN A 117 6.42 15.26 -9.53
CA ASN A 117 5.99 16.19 -10.58
C ASN A 117 5.03 15.55 -11.61
N ILE A 118 5.20 14.24 -11.86
CA ILE A 118 4.29 13.51 -12.75
C ILE A 118 2.94 13.30 -12.05
N ILE A 119 2.94 12.71 -10.85
CA ILE A 119 1.70 12.28 -10.20
C ILE A 119 0.92 13.44 -9.56
N SER A 120 1.53 14.62 -9.37
CA SER A 120 0.82 15.82 -8.90
C SER A 120 -0.15 16.40 -9.93
N ARG A 121 -0.04 15.98 -11.20
CA ARG A 121 -0.95 16.44 -12.25
C ARG A 121 -2.38 15.98 -12.00
N PRO A 122 -3.40 16.77 -12.41
CA PRO A 122 -4.81 16.47 -12.17
C PRO A 122 -5.29 15.12 -12.70
N GLU A 123 -4.69 14.64 -13.79
CA GLU A 123 -5.02 13.35 -14.41
C GLU A 123 -4.51 12.13 -13.63
N TYR A 124 -3.70 12.34 -12.58
CA TYR A 124 -3.18 11.29 -11.71
C TYR A 124 -3.67 11.47 -10.26
N VAL A 125 -2.78 11.73 -9.30
CA VAL A 125 -3.17 11.94 -7.89
C VAL A 125 -3.82 13.34 -7.72
N GLY A 126 -3.31 14.34 -8.43
CA GLY A 126 -3.88 15.68 -8.43
C GLY A 126 -3.72 16.46 -7.11
N ALA A 127 -2.89 16.00 -6.20
CA ALA A 127 -2.55 16.73 -4.97
C ALA A 127 -1.34 17.65 -5.20
N ASP A 128 -1.19 18.66 -4.34
CA ASP A 128 -0.06 19.58 -4.40
C ASP A 128 1.28 18.81 -4.35
N ALA A 129 2.19 19.17 -5.24
CA ALA A 129 3.50 18.51 -5.35
C ALA A 129 4.30 18.56 -4.05
N LYS A 130 4.20 19.65 -3.26
CA LYS A 130 4.87 19.76 -1.96
C LYS A 130 4.31 18.79 -0.93
N VAL A 131 2.99 18.56 -0.97
CA VAL A 131 2.31 17.59 -0.10
C VAL A 131 2.76 16.16 -0.44
N ILE A 132 2.76 15.81 -1.74
CA ILE A 132 3.22 14.50 -2.20
C ILE A 132 4.72 14.29 -1.88
N ALA A 133 5.55 15.29 -2.12
CA ALA A 133 7.00 15.21 -1.91
C ALA A 133 7.36 14.84 -0.48
N ASN A 134 6.60 15.31 0.49
CA ASN A 134 6.93 15.16 1.92
C ASN A 134 6.85 13.71 2.45
N SER A 135 6.22 12.80 1.73
CA SER A 135 6.28 11.36 2.05
C SER A 135 7.00 10.55 0.98
N MET A 136 7.14 11.12 -0.23
CA MET A 136 7.66 10.41 -1.40
C MET A 136 9.19 10.47 -1.52
N THR A 137 9.82 11.54 -1.03
CA THR A 137 11.25 11.82 -1.26
C THR A 137 12.18 11.38 -0.13
N GLY A 138 11.67 10.69 0.89
CA GLY A 138 12.47 10.16 2.01
C GLY A 138 12.39 10.98 3.28
N SER A 139 11.44 11.89 3.38
CA SER A 139 11.06 12.60 4.60
C SER A 139 9.59 12.38 4.92
N PHE A 140 9.19 12.63 6.16
CA PHE A 140 7.81 12.60 6.59
C PHE A 140 7.57 13.66 7.66
N GLU A 141 6.54 14.45 7.50
CA GLU A 141 6.17 15.51 8.45
C GLU A 141 5.09 15.01 9.40
N PHE A 142 5.41 14.91 10.69
CA PHE A 142 4.49 14.43 11.74
C PHE A 142 3.63 15.55 12.32
N GLU A 143 4.14 16.75 12.31
CA GLU A 143 3.44 17.97 12.66
C GLU A 143 4.06 19.09 11.84
N LYS A 144 3.39 20.21 11.68
CA LYS A 144 3.91 21.34 10.90
C LYS A 144 5.27 21.80 11.42
N GLY A 145 6.30 21.54 10.64
CA GLY A 145 7.70 21.83 10.98
C GLY A 145 8.48 20.67 11.61
N ASP A 146 7.82 19.58 12.03
CA ASP A 146 8.49 18.36 12.52
C ASP A 146 8.70 17.36 11.36
N VAL A 147 9.67 17.66 10.53
CA VAL A 147 10.05 16.81 9.38
C VAL A 147 11.16 15.85 9.82
N ARG A 148 10.92 14.55 9.66
CA ARG A 148 11.84 13.48 10.04
C ARG A 148 12.32 12.71 8.82
N ASP A 149 13.53 12.15 8.90
CA ASP A 149 14.06 11.22 7.89
C ASP A 149 13.21 9.92 7.87
N ALA A 150 12.73 9.56 6.72
CA ALA A 150 11.88 8.40 6.48
C ALA A 150 12.14 7.80 5.09
N LYS A 151 13.41 7.51 4.78
CA LYS A 151 13.86 7.04 3.45
C LYS A 151 13.13 5.78 2.97
N ASP A 152 12.77 4.90 3.90
CA ASP A 152 12.07 3.66 3.62
C ASP A 152 10.57 3.75 3.95
N PHE A 153 9.99 4.95 4.03
CA PHE A 153 8.55 5.10 4.20
C PHE A 153 7.79 4.52 3.00
N ASN A 154 8.22 4.85 1.79
CA ASN A 154 7.74 4.23 0.55
C ASN A 154 8.88 3.43 -0.08
N VAL A 155 8.73 2.11 -0.15
CA VAL A 155 9.63 1.20 -0.85
C VAL A 155 8.86 0.54 -1.98
N PHE A 156 9.36 0.69 -3.22
CA PHE A 156 8.68 0.16 -4.39
C PHE A 156 9.36 -1.08 -4.96
N PHE A 157 10.68 -1.16 -4.89
CA PHE A 157 11.45 -2.24 -5.52
C PHE A 157 12.49 -2.88 -4.59
N ARG A 158 13.19 -2.08 -3.78
CA ARG A 158 14.13 -2.62 -2.80
C ARG A 158 13.47 -3.70 -1.95
N TYR A 159 14.25 -4.65 -1.48
CA TYR A 159 13.76 -5.77 -0.64
C TYR A 159 12.71 -6.65 -1.33
N ASN A 160 12.69 -6.64 -2.67
CA ASN A 160 11.69 -7.33 -3.49
C ASN A 160 10.24 -6.87 -3.18
N ALA A 161 10.04 -5.59 -2.84
CA ALA A 161 8.76 -5.07 -2.37
C ALA A 161 7.60 -5.24 -3.36
N THR A 162 7.87 -5.36 -4.67
CA THR A 162 6.84 -5.60 -5.69
C THR A 162 6.51 -7.07 -5.91
N TYR A 163 7.27 -8.00 -5.31
CA TYR A 163 7.03 -9.42 -5.50
C TYR A 163 5.82 -9.89 -4.67
N PRO A 164 4.84 -10.57 -5.29
CA PRO A 164 3.64 -10.99 -4.59
C PRO A 164 3.89 -12.28 -3.80
N TYR A 165 4.42 -12.15 -2.59
CA TYR A 165 4.67 -13.30 -1.72
C TYR A 165 3.37 -13.94 -1.23
N TYR A 166 3.30 -15.26 -1.27
CA TYR A 166 2.17 -15.99 -0.66
C TYR A 166 2.05 -15.75 0.84
N SER A 167 3.16 -15.52 1.53
CA SER A 167 3.18 -15.15 2.94
C SER A 167 2.37 -13.89 3.24
N ASP A 168 2.42 -12.89 2.37
CA ASP A 168 1.65 -11.64 2.54
C ASP A 168 0.16 -11.91 2.41
N ALA A 169 -0.25 -12.70 1.40
CA ALA A 169 -1.64 -13.11 1.24
C ALA A 169 -2.14 -13.92 2.45
N ILE A 170 -1.34 -14.86 2.94
CA ILE A 170 -1.67 -15.68 4.11
C ILE A 170 -1.81 -14.78 5.34
N TRP A 171 -0.90 -13.83 5.54
CA TRP A 171 -1.00 -12.88 6.64
C TRP A 171 -2.32 -12.09 6.60
N TYR A 172 -2.68 -11.52 5.45
CA TYR A 172 -3.97 -10.83 5.29
C TYR A 172 -5.16 -11.72 5.60
N LEU A 173 -5.17 -12.95 5.10
CA LEU A 173 -6.24 -13.91 5.40
C LEU A 173 -6.33 -14.23 6.89
N THR A 174 -5.20 -14.35 7.60
CA THR A 174 -5.17 -14.56 9.05
C THR A 174 -5.71 -13.34 9.80
N GLN A 175 -5.39 -12.12 9.35
CA GLN A 175 -5.96 -10.89 9.93
C GLN A 175 -7.47 -10.79 9.65
N MET A 176 -7.91 -11.09 8.42
CA MET A 176 -9.34 -11.15 8.09
C MET A 176 -10.08 -12.15 9.00
N ARG A 177 -9.46 -13.28 9.32
CA ARG A 177 -10.02 -14.22 10.29
C ARG A 177 -10.03 -13.64 11.70
N ARG A 178 -8.93 -13.02 12.13
CA ARG A 178 -8.80 -12.39 13.46
C ARG A 178 -9.90 -11.33 13.70
N TRP A 179 -10.22 -10.55 12.68
CA TRP A 179 -11.18 -9.45 12.76
C TRP A 179 -12.59 -9.83 12.31
N GLY A 180 -12.89 -11.13 12.15
CA GLY A 180 -14.24 -11.63 11.90
C GLY A 180 -14.74 -11.51 10.46
N GLN A 181 -13.94 -11.03 9.52
CA GLN A 181 -14.29 -11.00 8.10
C GLN A 181 -14.38 -12.42 7.50
N ILE A 182 -13.60 -13.34 8.04
CA ILE A 182 -13.73 -14.78 7.79
C ILE A 182 -14.34 -15.38 9.05
N GLY A 183 -15.64 -15.74 8.99
CA GLY A 183 -16.41 -16.15 10.15
C GLY A 183 -15.98 -17.48 10.79
N GLU A 184 -15.60 -18.47 9.95
CA GLU A 184 -15.29 -19.82 10.41
C GLU A 184 -13.78 -20.12 10.41
N PRO A 185 -13.28 -20.91 11.35
CA PRO A 185 -11.92 -21.40 11.31
C PRO A 185 -11.64 -22.15 10.00
N LYS A 186 -10.43 -21.95 9.45
CA LYS A 186 -9.96 -22.59 8.22
C LYS A 186 -8.71 -23.40 8.51
N SER A 187 -8.45 -24.43 7.71
CA SER A 187 -7.20 -25.21 7.79
C SER A 187 -6.03 -24.40 7.20
N ASP A 188 -4.80 -24.76 7.60
CA ASP A 188 -3.59 -24.14 7.03
C ASP A 188 -3.53 -24.31 5.51
N ASP A 189 -3.95 -25.48 5.01
CA ASP A 189 -4.04 -25.73 3.57
C ASP A 189 -5.02 -24.76 2.87
N TRP A 190 -6.16 -24.45 3.49
CA TRP A 190 -7.09 -23.49 2.93
C TRP A 190 -6.46 -22.10 2.73
N TYR A 191 -5.68 -21.62 3.73
CA TYR A 191 -4.97 -20.34 3.61
C TYR A 191 -3.97 -20.36 2.45
N LEU A 192 -3.17 -21.42 2.35
CA LEU A 192 -2.20 -21.59 1.28
C LEU A 192 -2.86 -21.65 -0.10
N GLN A 193 -3.90 -22.47 -0.25
CA GLN A 193 -4.60 -22.60 -1.55
C GLN A 193 -5.31 -21.32 -1.95
N THR A 194 -5.87 -20.59 -0.99
CA THR A 194 -6.49 -19.29 -1.25
C THR A 194 -5.45 -18.26 -1.68
N ALA A 195 -4.30 -18.19 -1.00
CA ALA A 195 -3.19 -17.33 -1.39
C ALA A 195 -2.70 -17.63 -2.82
N LYS A 196 -2.53 -18.92 -3.16
CA LYS A 196 -2.12 -19.35 -4.52
C LYS A 196 -3.14 -19.03 -5.61
N LYS A 197 -4.42 -18.91 -5.27
CA LYS A 197 -5.46 -18.49 -6.24
C LYS A 197 -5.47 -16.99 -6.47
N ALA A 198 -5.10 -16.20 -5.47
CA ALA A 198 -5.16 -14.74 -5.52
C ALA A 198 -3.84 -14.10 -5.97
N TYR A 199 -2.70 -14.62 -5.51
CA TYR A 199 -1.38 -14.09 -5.82
C TYR A 199 -0.73 -14.91 -6.94
N LEU A 200 -0.14 -14.22 -7.92
CA LEU A 200 0.41 -14.81 -9.15
C LEU A 200 1.92 -14.53 -9.30
N PRO A 201 2.77 -15.07 -8.41
CA PRO A 201 4.22 -14.85 -8.50
C PRO A 201 4.83 -15.38 -9.81
N ALA A 202 4.24 -16.38 -10.45
CA ALA A 202 4.70 -16.88 -11.74
C ALA A 202 4.66 -15.79 -12.82
N VAL A 203 3.62 -14.97 -12.88
CA VAL A 203 3.50 -13.86 -13.84
C VAL A 203 4.61 -12.82 -13.58
N TYR A 204 4.92 -12.54 -12.31
CA TYR A 204 6.03 -11.66 -11.96
C TYR A 204 7.38 -12.24 -12.40
N GLN A 205 7.63 -13.52 -12.15
CA GLN A 205 8.88 -14.20 -12.50
C GLN A 205 9.10 -14.23 -14.02
N GLU A 206 8.06 -14.51 -14.81
CA GLU A 206 8.11 -14.44 -16.28
C GLU A 206 8.43 -13.01 -16.75
N ALA A 207 7.70 -12.02 -16.24
CA ALA A 207 7.90 -10.61 -16.56
C ALA A 207 9.33 -10.13 -16.23
N ALA A 208 9.83 -10.47 -15.03
CA ALA A 208 11.18 -10.12 -14.59
C ALA A 208 12.25 -10.84 -15.41
N SER A 209 12.06 -12.12 -15.74
CA SER A 209 12.98 -12.90 -16.60
C SER A 209 13.09 -12.31 -18.01
N GLU A 210 11.98 -11.83 -18.58
CA GLU A 210 12.04 -11.12 -19.86
C GLU A 210 12.80 -9.80 -19.75
N LEU A 211 12.61 -9.03 -18.66
CA LEU A 211 13.38 -7.80 -18.43
C LEU A 211 14.87 -8.05 -18.29
N VAL A 212 15.26 -9.17 -17.68
CA VAL A 212 16.68 -9.58 -17.63
C VAL A 212 17.23 -9.87 -19.03
N LYS A 213 16.49 -10.61 -19.86
CA LYS A 213 16.87 -10.87 -21.26
C LYS A 213 16.97 -9.59 -22.10
N GLU A 214 16.15 -8.60 -21.79
CA GLU A 214 16.17 -7.29 -22.45
C GLU A 214 17.26 -6.35 -21.90
N GLY A 215 18.06 -6.77 -20.92
CA GLY A 215 19.07 -5.94 -20.26
C GLY A 215 18.51 -4.79 -19.39
N LYS A 216 17.22 -4.87 -19.00
CA LYS A 216 16.52 -3.85 -18.22
C LYS A 216 16.39 -4.20 -16.73
N ALA A 217 16.79 -5.41 -16.36
CA ALA A 217 16.86 -5.91 -15.00
C ALA A 217 18.07 -6.84 -14.85
N SER A 218 18.46 -7.15 -13.64
CA SER A 218 19.49 -8.14 -13.31
C SER A 218 18.86 -9.43 -12.78
N ALA A 219 19.61 -10.53 -12.81
CA ALA A 219 19.13 -11.80 -12.25
C ALA A 219 18.84 -11.70 -10.74
N SER A 220 19.53 -10.81 -10.03
CA SER A 220 19.30 -10.52 -8.61
C SER A 220 17.97 -9.79 -8.34
N ASP A 221 17.32 -9.26 -9.37
CA ASP A 221 16.02 -8.60 -9.28
C ASP A 221 14.85 -9.62 -9.28
N ILE A 222 15.15 -10.91 -9.45
CA ILE A 222 14.15 -11.97 -9.45
C ILE A 222 14.25 -12.70 -8.11
N PRO A 223 13.27 -12.58 -7.22
CA PRO A 223 13.25 -13.35 -5.99
C PRO A 223 13.23 -14.85 -6.25
N ALA A 224 13.85 -15.62 -5.36
CA ALA A 224 13.70 -17.07 -5.36
C ALA A 224 12.23 -17.42 -5.05
N ALA A 225 11.70 -18.44 -5.73
CA ALA A 225 10.33 -18.91 -5.56
C ALA A 225 10.12 -19.55 -4.18
#